data_031128d8e41a6d3009261c386aecba01
#
_entry.id   031128d8e41a6d3009261c386aecba01
#
_cell.length_a   1.000
_cell.length_b   1.000
_cell.length_c   1.000
_cell.angle_alpha   90.00
_cell.angle_beta   90.00
_cell.angle_gamma   90.00
#
_symmetry.space_group_name_H-M   'P 1'
#
loop_
_entity.id
_entity.type
_entity.pdbx_description
1 polymer ?
#
loop_
_entity_poly.entity_id
_entity_poly.type
_entity_poly.pdbx_seq_one_letter_code
_entity_poly.pdbx_strand_id
1 'polypeptide(L)'
;MSQRKKTKSQAKLQTKKESTFEFGVFNLSVPENIEEPQDLANIRTKFIPFGTNNLFPQYLAELKRKSSTHRSVLAQKTIFTSGAKFVSNDQSIKDFIKDVNADGESLRQIFKKLASDYYTFGNAYLEGVLYDGGLNLYHVDATTVRMSKNKKEAYVHPDWAMYNTMRDDLSIIPIYPDARENRFILQFKDYEPTFSFYGLPDYVAALEHIAVDYEIGKWNHTKFKNGFQPSAIVEIAGDMGEEEAKKLVHAAQQKFVGEGNNGKIMFIVKNGDTAPANVSIIKDDQEGSWIDLQRITDQNIVTAHRWQPSLSGLVSSGKMNNTGSEI
;
A
#
# COMPACT_ATOMS: atom_id res chain seq x y z
N MET A 1 -45.76 63.69 -6.81
CA MET A 1 -44.41 63.45 -6.29
C MET A 1 -44.30 61.92 -6.06
N SER A 2 -43.74 61.19 -7.00
CA SER A 2 -43.55 59.75 -6.87
C SER A 2 -42.16 59.40 -7.34
N GLN A 3 -41.32 58.96 -6.41
CA GLN A 3 -39.95 58.55 -6.72
C GLN A 3 -39.94 57.07 -7.17
N ARG A 4 -39.56 56.88 -8.41
CA ARG A 4 -39.25 55.54 -8.95
C ARG A 4 -37.90 55.04 -8.42
N LYS A 5 -37.92 54.02 -7.58
CA LYS A 5 -36.73 53.23 -7.22
C LYS A 5 -36.32 52.36 -8.41
N LYS A 6 -35.12 52.58 -8.91
CA LYS A 6 -34.45 51.70 -9.88
C LYS A 6 -33.87 50.48 -9.14
N THR A 7 -34.39 49.32 -9.40
CA THR A 7 -33.87 48.06 -8.94
C THR A 7 -32.71 47.64 -9.86
N LYS A 8 -31.49 47.65 -9.35
CA LYS A 8 -30.33 47.09 -10.06
C LYS A 8 -30.37 45.57 -9.89
N SER A 9 -30.62 44.88 -10.98
CA SER A 9 -30.38 43.42 -11.10
C SER A 9 -28.87 43.18 -11.06
N GLN A 10 -28.39 42.59 -9.98
CA GLN A 10 -27.04 42.04 -9.91
C GLN A 10 -27.07 40.66 -10.55
N ALA A 11 -26.52 40.53 -11.74
CA ALA A 11 -26.20 39.28 -12.35
C ALA A 11 -25.11 38.60 -11.50
N LYS A 12 -25.45 37.50 -10.82
CA LYS A 12 -24.47 36.61 -10.20
C LYS A 12 -23.67 35.93 -11.30
N LEU A 13 -22.41 36.30 -11.45
CA LEU A 13 -21.43 35.50 -12.14
C LEU A 13 -21.32 34.16 -11.34
N GLN A 14 -21.79 33.12 -11.94
CA GLN A 14 -21.44 31.74 -11.50
C GLN A 14 -19.96 31.52 -11.83
N THR A 15 -19.09 31.65 -10.86
CA THR A 15 -17.73 31.14 -10.91
C THR A 15 -17.81 29.64 -11.07
N LYS A 16 -17.44 29.18 -12.25
CA LYS A 16 -17.19 27.76 -12.55
C LYS A 16 -16.14 27.29 -11.54
N LYS A 17 -16.53 26.42 -10.61
CA LYS A 17 -15.59 25.71 -9.75
C LYS A 17 -14.67 24.90 -10.67
N GLU A 18 -13.45 25.37 -10.85
CA GLU A 18 -12.38 24.53 -11.33
C GLU A 18 -12.24 23.38 -10.34
N SER A 19 -12.47 22.17 -10.83
CA SER A 19 -12.16 20.97 -10.08
C SER A 19 -10.65 20.90 -9.96
N THR A 20 -10.10 21.43 -8.90
CA THR A 20 -8.77 21.11 -8.44
C THR A 20 -8.79 19.62 -8.15
N PHE A 21 -8.20 18.82 -9.02
CA PHE A 21 -7.79 17.46 -8.70
C PHE A 21 -6.73 17.62 -7.60
N GLU A 22 -7.13 17.50 -6.35
CA GLU A 22 -6.19 17.22 -5.29
C GLU A 22 -5.62 15.83 -5.59
N PHE A 23 -4.43 15.81 -6.17
CA PHE A 23 -3.57 14.65 -6.09
C PHE A 23 -3.28 14.46 -4.61
N GLY A 24 -4.01 13.57 -3.97
CA GLY A 24 -3.67 13.11 -2.65
C GLY A 24 -2.27 12.52 -2.75
N VAL A 25 -1.28 13.26 -2.30
CA VAL A 25 0.05 12.75 -2.02
C VAL A 25 -0.16 11.83 -0.83
N PHE A 26 -0.41 10.56 -1.11
CA PHE A 26 -0.30 9.52 -0.09
C PHE A 26 1.17 9.47 0.31
N ASN A 27 1.47 10.13 1.40
CA ASN A 27 2.79 10.07 1.99
C ASN A 27 2.93 8.66 2.58
N LEU A 28 3.61 7.77 1.84
CA LEU A 28 4.01 6.43 2.31
C LEU A 28 5.18 6.53 3.30
N SER A 29 5.17 7.57 4.14
CA SER A 29 6.13 7.65 5.23
C SER A 29 5.94 6.43 6.12
N VAL A 30 7.02 5.70 6.33
CA VAL A 30 7.07 4.63 7.32
C VAL A 30 6.65 5.23 8.67
N PRO A 31 5.76 4.59 9.42
CA PRO A 31 5.39 5.09 10.74
C PRO A 31 6.64 5.26 11.60
N GLU A 32 6.87 6.45 12.13
CA GLU A 32 8.05 6.77 12.94
C GLU A 32 8.13 5.90 14.21
N ASN A 33 6.99 5.41 14.68
CA ASN A 33 6.93 4.57 15.87
C ASN A 33 5.93 3.42 15.68
N ILE A 34 6.46 2.19 15.67
CA ILE A 34 5.70 0.95 15.60
C ILE A 34 5.50 0.34 17.01
N GLU A 35 6.15 0.89 18.03
CA GLU A 35 6.18 0.34 19.39
C GLU A 35 4.78 0.15 19.99
N GLU A 36 4.63 -0.91 20.77
CA GLU A 36 3.45 -1.07 21.61
C GLU A 36 3.49 -0.09 22.79
N PRO A 37 2.34 0.45 23.19
CA PRO A 37 2.28 1.33 24.36
C PRO A 37 2.76 0.60 25.62
N GLN A 38 3.80 1.11 26.26
CA GLN A 38 4.33 0.54 27.51
C GLN A 38 3.46 0.86 28.71
N ASP A 39 2.85 2.03 28.74
CA ASP A 39 1.95 2.46 29.81
C ASP A 39 0.48 2.22 29.43
N LEU A 40 -0.02 1.05 29.84
CA LEU A 40 -1.41 0.64 29.59
C LEU A 40 -2.43 1.49 30.37
N ALA A 41 -2.02 2.16 31.44
CA ALA A 41 -2.92 2.96 32.28
C ALA A 41 -3.36 4.24 31.53
N ASN A 42 -2.50 4.79 30.73
CA ASN A 42 -2.77 6.02 29.95
C ASN A 42 -3.56 5.78 28.64
N ILE A 43 -3.75 4.52 28.25
CA ILE A 43 -4.57 4.21 27.06
C ILE A 43 -6.05 4.42 27.44
N ARG A 44 -6.72 5.35 26.75
CA ARG A 44 -8.15 5.66 26.96
C ARG A 44 -9.08 4.63 26.32
N THR A 45 -8.63 3.93 25.28
CA THR A 45 -9.42 2.91 24.57
C THR A 45 -9.50 1.60 25.37
N LYS A 46 -10.53 0.79 25.11
CA LYS A 46 -10.68 -0.56 25.68
C LYS A 46 -9.69 -1.56 25.08
N PHE A 47 -9.17 -1.27 23.91
CA PHE A 47 -8.22 -2.08 23.15
C PHE A 47 -6.85 -1.41 23.08
N ILE A 48 -5.84 -2.18 22.73
CA ILE A 48 -4.48 -1.71 22.46
C ILE A 48 -4.41 -1.28 20.99
N PRO A 49 -4.07 -0.01 20.67
CA PRO A 49 -3.86 0.41 19.29
C PRO A 49 -2.68 -0.35 18.66
N PHE A 50 -2.79 -0.66 17.39
CA PHE A 50 -1.68 -1.24 16.65
C PHE A 50 -1.01 -0.16 15.79
N GLY A 51 0.17 0.30 16.22
CA GLY A 51 0.85 1.49 15.71
C GLY A 51 0.26 2.79 16.25
N THR A 52 0.92 3.90 16.00
CA THR A 52 0.60 5.22 16.58
C THR A 52 -0.83 5.68 16.29
N ASN A 53 -1.31 5.44 15.08
CA ASN A 53 -2.66 5.83 14.63
C ASN A 53 -3.66 4.67 14.59
N ASN A 54 -3.33 3.53 15.15
CA ASN A 54 -4.12 2.30 15.11
C ASN A 54 -4.34 1.73 13.68
N LEU A 55 -3.56 2.13 12.69
CA LEU A 55 -3.72 1.73 11.29
C LEU A 55 -2.50 1.01 10.71
N PHE A 56 -1.60 0.52 11.55
CA PHE A 56 -0.41 -0.18 11.08
C PHE A 56 -0.72 -1.41 10.20
N PRO A 57 -1.70 -2.28 10.53
CA PRO A 57 -2.07 -3.37 9.62
C PRO A 57 -2.61 -2.88 8.28
N GLN A 58 -3.37 -1.79 8.24
CA GLN A 58 -3.87 -1.19 7.00
C GLN A 58 -2.72 -0.67 6.13
N TYR A 59 -1.72 -0.06 6.76
CA TYR A 59 -0.49 0.37 6.09
C TYR A 59 0.27 -0.81 5.46
N LEU A 60 0.46 -1.92 6.19
CA LEU A 60 1.09 -3.13 5.67
C LEU A 60 0.30 -3.74 4.49
N ALA A 61 -1.03 -3.76 4.59
CA ALA A 61 -1.89 -4.22 3.51
C ALA A 61 -1.77 -3.33 2.25
N GLU A 62 -1.56 -2.03 2.44
CA GLU A 62 -1.34 -1.09 1.33
C GLU A 62 0.02 -1.32 0.67
N LEU A 63 1.08 -1.50 1.44
CA LEU A 63 2.41 -1.83 0.93
C LEU A 63 2.38 -3.14 0.10
N LYS A 64 1.70 -4.17 0.59
CA LYS A 64 1.50 -5.43 -0.14
C LYS A 64 0.80 -5.22 -1.49
N ARG A 65 -0.12 -4.27 -1.60
CA ARG A 65 -0.80 -3.95 -2.87
C ARG A 65 0.07 -3.15 -3.82
N LYS A 66 0.99 -2.35 -3.31
CA LYS A 66 1.77 -1.37 -4.07
C LYS A 66 3.13 -1.90 -4.56
N SER A 67 3.83 -2.69 -3.76
CA SER A 67 5.13 -3.26 -4.13
C SER A 67 4.96 -4.62 -4.80
N SER A 68 5.48 -4.74 -6.02
CA SER A 68 5.42 -5.98 -6.81
C SER A 68 6.30 -7.08 -6.22
N THR A 69 7.51 -6.73 -5.83
CA THR A 69 8.51 -7.65 -5.26
C THR A 69 8.05 -8.18 -3.91
N HIS A 70 7.61 -7.28 -3.02
CA HIS A 70 7.07 -7.65 -1.71
C HIS A 70 5.85 -8.57 -1.82
N ARG A 71 4.88 -8.21 -2.70
CA ARG A 71 3.70 -9.03 -2.94
C ARG A 71 4.04 -10.43 -3.45
N SER A 72 5.01 -10.52 -4.37
CA SER A 72 5.44 -11.80 -4.94
C SER A 72 6.00 -12.73 -3.86
N VAL A 73 6.89 -12.22 -3.01
CA VAL A 73 7.47 -13.00 -1.91
C VAL A 73 6.40 -13.47 -0.93
N LEU A 74 5.50 -12.57 -0.49
CA LEU A 74 4.41 -12.94 0.42
C LEU A 74 3.47 -14.00 -0.18
N ALA A 75 3.16 -13.88 -1.46
CA ALA A 75 2.32 -14.85 -2.16
C ALA A 75 2.99 -16.23 -2.19
N GLN A 76 4.28 -16.27 -2.46
CA GLN A 76 5.03 -17.51 -2.51
C GLN A 76 5.18 -18.15 -1.12
N LYS A 77 5.55 -17.40 -0.09
CA LYS A 77 5.54 -17.90 1.30
C LYS A 77 4.20 -18.52 1.66
N THR A 78 3.10 -17.82 1.32
CA THR A 78 1.74 -18.33 1.55
C THR A 78 1.49 -19.65 0.81
N ILE A 79 1.88 -19.77 -0.47
CA ILE A 79 1.70 -20.98 -1.27
C ILE A 79 2.53 -22.13 -0.71
N PHE A 80 3.80 -21.91 -0.39
CA PHE A 80 4.67 -22.94 0.17
C PHE A 80 4.14 -23.47 1.50
N THR A 81 3.69 -22.57 2.39
CA THR A 81 3.14 -22.97 3.69
C THR A 81 1.81 -23.70 3.56
N SER A 82 0.91 -23.24 2.67
CA SER A 82 -0.44 -23.79 2.51
C SER A 82 -0.54 -24.88 1.42
N GLY A 83 0.57 -25.24 0.78
CA GLY A 83 0.60 -26.19 -0.33
C GLY A 83 0.30 -27.63 0.06
N ALA A 84 0.64 -28.02 1.28
CA ALA A 84 0.40 -29.36 1.79
C ALA A 84 -1.10 -29.67 1.96
N LYS A 85 -1.46 -30.93 1.77
CA LYS A 85 -2.83 -31.41 2.02
C LYS A 85 -2.96 -31.87 3.47
N PHE A 86 -4.08 -31.50 4.09
CA PHE A 86 -4.49 -32.15 5.34
C PHE A 86 -5.03 -33.54 5.02
N VAL A 87 -4.52 -34.54 5.71
CA VAL A 87 -4.93 -35.93 5.52
C VAL A 87 -5.27 -36.57 6.87
N SER A 88 -6.26 -37.41 6.88
CA SER A 88 -6.66 -38.22 8.03
C SER A 88 -7.09 -39.61 7.58
N ASN A 89 -7.05 -40.59 8.45
CA ASN A 89 -7.65 -41.90 8.22
C ASN A 89 -9.12 -41.94 8.68
N ASP A 90 -9.51 -41.06 9.58
CA ASP A 90 -10.88 -40.97 10.10
C ASP A 90 -11.79 -40.25 9.10
N GLN A 91 -12.98 -40.81 8.86
CA GLN A 91 -13.94 -40.27 7.89
C GLN A 91 -14.55 -38.95 8.34
N SER A 92 -14.84 -38.82 9.63
CA SER A 92 -15.42 -37.58 10.20
C SER A 92 -14.45 -36.41 10.08
N ILE A 93 -13.15 -36.68 10.31
CA ILE A 93 -12.10 -35.66 10.14
C ILE A 93 -11.90 -35.33 8.65
N LYS A 94 -12.00 -36.30 7.74
CA LYS A 94 -11.95 -36.03 6.29
C LYS A 94 -13.06 -35.12 5.83
N ASP A 95 -14.28 -35.34 6.36
CA ASP A 95 -15.44 -34.53 6.01
C ASP A 95 -15.29 -33.13 6.60
N PHE A 96 -14.83 -33.01 7.83
CA PHE A 96 -14.49 -31.71 8.44
C PHE A 96 -13.39 -30.94 7.67
N ILE A 97 -12.33 -31.61 7.19
CA ILE A 97 -11.27 -30.99 6.39
C ILE A 97 -11.83 -30.37 5.08
N LYS A 98 -12.85 -30.99 4.51
CA LYS A 98 -13.46 -30.53 3.26
C LYS A 98 -14.40 -29.34 3.45
N ASP A 99 -15.09 -29.30 4.58
CA ASP A 99 -16.12 -28.32 4.91
C ASP A 99 -16.03 -27.98 6.41
N VAL A 100 -15.38 -26.84 6.72
CA VAL A 100 -15.10 -26.44 8.09
C VAL A 100 -16.02 -25.35 8.63
N ASN A 101 -16.90 -24.80 7.80
CA ASN A 101 -17.81 -23.74 8.19
C ASN A 101 -19.07 -23.68 7.29
N ALA A 102 -20.02 -22.84 7.70
CA ALA A 102 -21.26 -22.66 6.97
C ALA A 102 -21.11 -22.00 5.58
N ASP A 103 -19.95 -21.45 5.28
CA ASP A 103 -19.65 -20.83 3.97
C ASP A 103 -19.11 -21.86 2.96
N GLY A 104 -19.00 -23.14 3.35
CA GLY A 104 -18.49 -24.21 2.48
C GLY A 104 -16.98 -24.14 2.22
N GLU A 105 -16.24 -23.57 3.13
CA GLU A 105 -14.78 -23.48 3.00
C GLU A 105 -14.11 -24.73 3.52
N SER A 106 -13.05 -25.13 2.84
CA SER A 106 -12.18 -26.21 3.31
C SER A 106 -11.15 -25.69 4.33
N LEU A 107 -10.65 -26.58 5.19
CA LEU A 107 -9.57 -26.27 6.13
C LEU A 107 -8.34 -25.70 5.42
N ARG A 108 -8.05 -26.15 4.20
CA ARG A 108 -6.94 -25.62 3.40
C ARG A 108 -7.17 -24.17 2.97
N GLN A 109 -8.40 -23.79 2.64
CA GLN A 109 -8.71 -22.40 2.30
C GLN A 109 -8.55 -21.48 3.51
N ILE A 110 -9.05 -21.91 4.67
CA ILE A 110 -8.86 -21.17 5.94
C ILE A 110 -7.36 -21.05 6.26
N PHE A 111 -6.61 -22.15 6.19
CA PHE A 111 -5.18 -22.13 6.48
C PHE A 111 -4.39 -21.25 5.52
N LYS A 112 -4.77 -21.20 4.23
CA LYS A 112 -4.15 -20.29 3.27
C LYS A 112 -4.39 -18.82 3.63
N LYS A 113 -5.59 -18.46 4.08
CA LYS A 113 -5.91 -17.11 4.55
C LYS A 113 -5.09 -16.76 5.79
N LEU A 114 -5.02 -17.67 6.78
CA LEU A 114 -4.21 -17.50 7.99
C LEU A 114 -2.72 -17.31 7.66
N ALA A 115 -2.17 -18.14 6.77
CA ALA A 115 -0.78 -18.02 6.34
C ALA A 115 -0.51 -16.69 5.63
N SER A 116 -1.46 -16.22 4.79
CA SER A 116 -1.36 -14.93 4.14
C SER A 116 -1.31 -13.78 5.15
N ASP A 117 -2.16 -13.82 6.16
CA ASP A 117 -2.21 -12.79 7.20
C ASP A 117 -0.98 -12.85 8.10
N TYR A 118 -0.57 -14.05 8.52
CA TYR A 118 0.63 -14.24 9.34
C TYR A 118 1.88 -13.63 8.67
N TYR A 119 2.11 -13.95 7.39
CA TYR A 119 3.26 -13.39 6.68
C TYR A 119 3.12 -11.90 6.36
N THR A 120 1.89 -11.39 6.23
CA THR A 120 1.66 -9.97 5.92
C THR A 120 1.73 -9.10 7.15
N PHE A 121 1.16 -9.55 8.28
CA PHE A 121 0.93 -8.72 9.46
C PHE A 121 1.71 -9.18 10.69
N GLY A 122 2.39 -10.32 10.64
CA GLY A 122 2.95 -10.98 11.82
C GLY A 122 1.88 -11.52 12.76
N ASN A 123 0.60 -11.46 12.35
CA ASN A 123 -0.57 -11.89 13.12
C ASN A 123 -1.59 -12.55 12.22
N ALA A 124 -2.23 -13.61 12.71
CA ALA A 124 -3.39 -14.22 12.05
C ALA A 124 -4.40 -14.65 13.11
N TYR A 125 -5.67 -14.65 12.77
CA TYR A 125 -6.76 -14.91 13.69
C TYR A 125 -7.72 -15.95 13.13
N LEU A 126 -8.00 -16.97 13.95
CA LEU A 126 -8.94 -18.05 13.66
C LEU A 126 -10.07 -18.02 14.68
N GLU A 127 -11.28 -17.80 14.23
CA GLU A 127 -12.47 -17.90 15.05
C GLU A 127 -13.01 -19.32 15.04
N GLY A 128 -13.31 -19.85 16.21
CA GLY A 128 -14.05 -21.09 16.40
C GLY A 128 -15.44 -20.79 16.92
N VAL A 129 -16.45 -21.43 16.32
CA VAL A 129 -17.85 -21.37 16.73
C VAL A 129 -18.31 -22.77 17.03
N LEU A 130 -18.59 -23.03 18.32
CA LEU A 130 -19.10 -24.32 18.79
C LEU A 130 -20.62 -24.38 18.56
N TYR A 131 -21.12 -25.53 18.15
CA TYR A 131 -22.56 -25.79 18.00
C TYR A 131 -22.88 -27.23 18.43
N ASP A 132 -24.15 -27.54 18.59
CA ASP A 132 -24.57 -28.91 18.92
C ASP A 132 -24.21 -29.86 17.76
N GLY A 133 -23.11 -30.58 17.96
CA GLY A 133 -22.61 -31.54 16.99
C GLY A 133 -21.24 -31.19 16.37
N GLY A 134 -20.64 -30.06 16.68
CA GLY A 134 -19.32 -29.76 16.10
C GLY A 134 -18.74 -28.39 16.34
N LEU A 135 -17.79 -28.06 15.47
CA LEU A 135 -17.02 -26.83 15.49
C LEU A 135 -16.96 -26.26 14.06
N ASN A 136 -17.31 -25.01 13.89
CA ASN A 136 -17.02 -24.25 12.68
C ASN A 136 -15.78 -23.40 12.88
N LEU A 137 -14.96 -23.29 11.81
CA LEU A 137 -13.74 -22.48 11.81
C LEU A 137 -13.86 -21.37 10.75
N TYR A 138 -13.60 -20.14 11.16
CA TYR A 138 -13.62 -18.97 10.28
C TYR A 138 -12.31 -18.21 10.38
N HIS A 139 -11.81 -17.74 9.26
CA HIS A 139 -10.71 -16.79 9.24
C HIS A 139 -11.24 -15.39 9.59
N VAL A 140 -10.55 -14.68 10.47
CA VAL A 140 -10.82 -13.28 10.77
C VAL A 140 -9.68 -12.43 10.24
N ASP A 141 -10.01 -11.44 9.41
CA ASP A 141 -9.01 -10.54 8.78
C ASP A 141 -8.21 -9.81 9.87
N ALA A 142 -6.89 -9.95 9.85
CA ALA A 142 -6.01 -9.37 10.86
C ALA A 142 -6.07 -7.84 10.90
N THR A 143 -6.48 -7.18 9.82
CA THR A 143 -6.66 -5.72 9.80
C THR A 143 -7.82 -5.27 10.67
N THR A 144 -8.81 -6.14 10.90
CA THR A 144 -10.02 -5.83 11.67
C THR A 144 -9.90 -6.08 13.17
N VAL A 145 -8.87 -6.78 13.63
CA VAL A 145 -8.74 -7.24 15.02
C VAL A 145 -7.86 -6.31 15.84
N ARG A 146 -8.31 -6.01 17.09
CA ARG A 146 -7.49 -5.36 18.12
C ARG A 146 -7.60 -6.11 19.42
N MET A 147 -6.48 -6.18 20.15
CA MET A 147 -6.38 -6.94 21.41
C MET A 147 -6.83 -6.11 22.61
N SER A 148 -7.50 -6.72 23.54
CA SER A 148 -7.83 -6.10 24.84
C SER A 148 -6.58 -5.94 25.71
N LYS A 149 -6.63 -4.99 26.67
CA LYS A 149 -5.53 -4.74 27.62
C LYS A 149 -5.19 -5.95 28.49
N ASN A 150 -6.19 -6.77 28.80
CA ASN A 150 -6.01 -7.97 29.63
C ASN A 150 -5.64 -9.22 28.82
N LYS A 151 -5.53 -9.10 27.48
CA LYS A 151 -5.27 -10.21 26.55
C LYS A 151 -6.30 -11.35 26.56
N LYS A 152 -7.50 -11.09 27.06
CA LYS A 152 -8.56 -12.10 27.16
C LYS A 152 -9.62 -11.97 26.09
N GLU A 153 -9.64 -10.86 25.38
CA GLU A 153 -10.65 -10.53 24.39
C GLU A 153 -10.02 -9.90 23.16
N ALA A 154 -10.60 -10.19 22.01
CA ALA A 154 -10.34 -9.50 20.76
C ALA A 154 -11.53 -8.60 20.41
N TYR A 155 -11.25 -7.39 20.02
CA TYR A 155 -12.21 -6.42 19.51
C TYR A 155 -12.13 -6.42 18.00
N VAL A 156 -13.25 -6.64 17.34
CA VAL A 156 -13.32 -6.72 15.87
C VAL A 156 -14.18 -5.58 15.33
N HIS A 157 -13.62 -4.81 14.41
CA HIS A 157 -14.30 -3.74 13.70
C HIS A 157 -13.91 -3.75 12.22
N PRO A 158 -14.87 -3.60 11.29
CA PRO A 158 -14.59 -3.70 9.85
C PRO A 158 -13.67 -2.58 9.34
N ASP A 159 -13.76 -1.39 9.92
CA ASP A 159 -12.98 -0.23 9.47
C ASP A 159 -12.49 0.63 10.65
N TRP A 160 -11.24 0.40 11.07
CA TRP A 160 -10.62 1.15 12.15
C TRP A 160 -10.29 2.60 11.79
N ALA A 161 -10.22 2.96 10.52
CA ALA A 161 -10.00 4.34 10.10
C ALA A 161 -11.22 5.22 10.35
N MET A 162 -12.41 4.63 10.26
CA MET A 162 -13.69 5.31 10.48
C MET A 162 -14.27 5.05 11.86
N TYR A 163 -13.59 4.22 12.70
CA TYR A 163 -14.09 3.85 14.03
C TYR A 163 -14.33 5.06 14.94
N ASN A 164 -15.53 5.13 15.50
CA ASN A 164 -15.92 6.16 16.45
C ASN A 164 -16.50 5.51 17.72
N THR A 165 -15.82 5.72 18.84
CA THR A 165 -16.20 5.18 20.16
C THR A 165 -17.61 5.51 20.64
N MET A 166 -18.23 6.56 20.10
CA MET A 166 -19.58 7.00 20.49
C MET A 166 -20.68 6.41 19.63
N ARG A 167 -20.35 5.89 18.42
CA ARG A 167 -21.35 5.44 17.45
C ARG A 167 -21.25 3.97 17.12
N ASP A 168 -20.05 3.39 17.23
CA ASP A 168 -19.80 2.08 16.68
C ASP A 168 -19.71 1.04 17.79
N ASP A 169 -20.47 -0.03 17.62
CA ASP A 169 -20.39 -1.22 18.46
C ASP A 169 -19.25 -2.11 17.99
N LEU A 170 -18.47 -2.60 18.97
CA LEU A 170 -17.39 -3.55 18.71
C LEU A 170 -17.89 -4.97 18.92
N SER A 171 -17.63 -5.85 17.97
CA SER A 171 -17.76 -7.29 18.22
C SER A 171 -16.63 -7.73 19.16
N ILE A 172 -16.99 -8.36 20.27
CA ILE A 172 -16.05 -8.79 21.30
C ILE A 172 -16.03 -10.32 21.29
N ILE A 173 -14.87 -10.90 21.01
CA ILE A 173 -14.69 -12.35 20.97
C ILE A 173 -13.64 -12.73 22.01
N PRO A 174 -13.92 -13.68 22.92
CA PRO A 174 -12.94 -14.12 23.94
C PRO A 174 -11.79 -14.87 23.25
N ILE A 175 -10.59 -14.72 23.81
CA ILE A 175 -9.41 -15.46 23.39
C ILE A 175 -9.45 -16.85 24.00
N TYR A 176 -9.20 -17.88 23.19
CA TYR A 176 -9.06 -19.25 23.68
C TYR A 176 -8.02 -19.33 24.83
N PRO A 177 -8.24 -20.10 25.92
CA PRO A 177 -9.29 -21.12 26.10
C PRO A 177 -10.65 -20.60 26.57
N ASP A 178 -10.80 -19.32 26.87
CA ASP A 178 -12.10 -18.78 27.22
C ASP A 178 -13.03 -18.80 26.01
N ALA A 179 -14.30 -19.18 26.22
CA ALA A 179 -15.34 -19.14 25.21
C ALA A 179 -16.61 -18.51 25.80
N ARG A 180 -17.22 -17.58 25.08
CA ARG A 180 -18.51 -16.99 25.41
C ARG A 180 -19.48 -17.20 24.26
N GLU A 181 -20.72 -17.52 24.53
CA GLU A 181 -21.73 -17.76 23.50
C GLU A 181 -21.24 -18.76 22.43
N ASN A 182 -20.48 -19.78 22.90
CA ASN A 182 -19.87 -20.79 22.03
C ASN A 182 -18.88 -20.25 20.98
N ARG A 183 -18.35 -19.03 21.16
CA ARG A 183 -17.36 -18.41 20.28
C ARG A 183 -16.05 -18.17 21.00
N PHE A 184 -14.96 -18.37 20.28
CA PHE A 184 -13.62 -18.01 20.73
C PHE A 184 -12.74 -17.64 19.54
N ILE A 185 -11.64 -16.94 19.80
CA ILE A 185 -10.64 -16.63 18.77
C ILE A 185 -9.28 -17.14 19.20
N LEU A 186 -8.51 -17.66 18.24
CA LEU A 186 -7.11 -18.01 18.39
C LEU A 186 -6.26 -16.97 17.68
N GLN A 187 -5.26 -16.44 18.37
CA GLN A 187 -4.25 -15.58 17.78
C GLN A 187 -2.98 -16.38 17.50
N PHE A 188 -2.52 -16.35 16.26
CA PHE A 188 -1.20 -16.79 15.84
C PHE A 188 -0.38 -15.55 15.58
N LYS A 189 0.71 -15.35 16.34
CA LYS A 189 1.55 -14.17 16.16
C LYS A 189 3.02 -14.55 16.06
N ASP A 190 3.76 -13.79 15.26
CA ASP A 190 5.20 -13.87 15.22
C ASP A 190 5.77 -13.24 16.50
N TYR A 191 6.78 -13.90 17.07
CA TYR A 191 7.38 -13.40 18.30
C TYR A 191 8.35 -12.27 18.00
N GLU A 192 8.09 -11.11 18.60
CA GLU A 192 9.01 -9.98 18.57
C GLU A 192 9.28 -9.53 20.03
N PRO A 193 10.56 -9.40 20.45
CA PRO A 193 10.89 -8.83 21.74
C PRO A 193 10.23 -7.46 21.92
N THR A 194 9.78 -7.16 23.15
CA THR A 194 9.03 -5.95 23.53
C THR A 194 7.58 -5.89 23.06
N PHE A 195 7.15 -6.75 22.12
CA PHE A 195 5.78 -6.83 21.66
C PHE A 195 5.00 -7.93 22.39
N SER A 196 4.02 -7.52 23.17
CA SER A 196 3.27 -8.46 24.01
C SER A 196 1.86 -8.74 23.50
N PHE A 197 1.26 -7.83 22.75
CA PHE A 197 -0.11 -7.93 22.22
C PHE A 197 -0.12 -8.41 20.76
N TYR A 198 0.75 -7.87 19.95
CA TYR A 198 0.85 -8.17 18.53
C TYR A 198 2.18 -8.83 18.18
N GLY A 199 2.25 -9.48 17.05
CA GLY A 199 3.49 -9.87 16.40
C GLY A 199 3.87 -8.83 15.34
N LEU A 200 5.13 -8.83 14.93
CA LEU A 200 5.60 -8.06 13.78
C LEU A 200 6.01 -9.01 12.64
N PRO A 201 5.79 -8.64 11.40
CA PRO A 201 6.25 -9.43 10.27
C PRO A 201 7.79 -9.35 10.17
N ASP A 202 8.41 -10.42 9.70
CA ASP A 202 9.87 -10.54 9.59
C ASP A 202 10.55 -9.47 8.71
N TYR A 203 9.79 -8.88 7.78
CA TYR A 203 10.28 -7.86 6.87
C TYR A 203 10.15 -6.41 7.38
N VAL A 204 9.76 -6.22 8.64
CA VAL A 204 9.52 -4.87 9.21
C VAL A 204 10.69 -3.91 8.99
N ALA A 205 11.93 -4.42 9.03
CA ALA A 205 13.13 -3.62 8.78
C ALA A 205 13.28 -3.13 7.33
N ALA A 206 12.50 -3.66 6.38
CA ALA A 206 12.54 -3.26 4.98
C ALA A 206 11.35 -2.41 4.54
N LEU A 207 10.55 -1.89 5.47
CA LEU A 207 9.35 -1.10 5.13
C LEU A 207 9.68 0.09 4.23
N GLU A 208 10.81 0.76 4.46
CA GLU A 208 11.28 1.87 3.61
C GLU A 208 11.62 1.38 2.19
N HIS A 209 12.30 0.25 2.05
CA HIS A 209 12.62 -0.31 0.74
C HIS A 209 11.36 -0.71 -0.02
N ILE A 210 10.36 -1.25 0.67
CA ILE A 210 9.07 -1.61 0.07
C ILE A 210 8.32 -0.35 -0.42
N ALA A 211 8.38 0.74 0.34
CA ALA A 211 7.82 2.02 -0.07
C ALA A 211 8.58 2.61 -1.27
N VAL A 212 9.91 2.52 -1.28
CA VAL A 212 10.76 2.97 -2.39
C VAL A 212 10.49 2.18 -3.67
N ASP A 213 10.28 0.85 -3.62
CA ASP A 213 9.90 0.04 -4.79
C ASP A 213 8.65 0.59 -5.48
N TYR A 214 7.64 0.98 -4.71
CA TYR A 214 6.44 1.63 -5.25
C TYR A 214 6.73 2.98 -5.89
N GLU A 215 7.52 3.84 -5.23
CA GLU A 215 7.84 5.18 -5.76
C GLU A 215 8.72 5.10 -7.03
N ILE A 216 9.63 4.15 -7.13
CA ILE A 216 10.40 3.89 -8.37
C ILE A 216 9.44 3.52 -9.51
N GLY A 217 8.50 2.62 -9.27
CA GLY A 217 7.50 2.24 -10.26
C GLY A 217 6.65 3.42 -10.72
N LYS A 218 6.20 4.26 -9.79
CA LYS A 218 5.44 5.46 -10.06
C LYS A 218 6.24 6.50 -10.83
N TRP A 219 7.51 6.71 -10.46
CA TRP A 219 8.41 7.61 -11.17
C TRP A 219 8.64 7.15 -12.60
N ASN A 220 8.96 5.87 -12.82
CA ASN A 220 9.12 5.28 -14.14
C ASN A 220 7.85 5.46 -15.00
N HIS A 221 6.68 5.19 -14.43
CA HIS A 221 5.40 5.41 -15.11
C HIS A 221 5.20 6.87 -15.51
N THR A 222 5.50 7.80 -14.60
CA THR A 222 5.37 9.24 -14.86
C THR A 222 6.37 9.70 -15.94
N LYS A 223 7.62 9.21 -15.87
CA LYS A 223 8.64 9.49 -16.87
C LYS A 223 8.22 8.96 -18.25
N PHE A 224 7.71 7.72 -18.29
CA PHE A 224 7.18 7.13 -19.53
C PHE A 224 5.99 7.92 -20.09
N LYS A 225 5.03 8.31 -19.24
CA LYS A 225 3.85 9.08 -19.63
C LYS A 225 4.21 10.48 -20.14
N ASN A 226 5.24 11.11 -19.57
CA ASN A 226 5.71 12.41 -19.97
C ASN A 226 6.72 12.37 -21.15
N GLY A 227 6.95 11.18 -21.74
CA GLY A 227 7.95 10.94 -22.78
C GLY A 227 9.37 10.88 -22.20
N PHE A 228 10.18 9.96 -22.70
CA PHE A 228 11.60 9.83 -22.34
C PHE A 228 12.48 11.01 -22.85
N GLN A 229 11.88 12.09 -23.30
CA GLN A 229 12.64 13.19 -23.86
C GLN A 229 13.21 14.08 -22.75
N PRO A 230 14.50 14.42 -22.84
CA PRO A 230 15.12 15.38 -21.96
C PRO A 230 14.38 16.72 -22.10
N SER A 231 14.23 17.43 -20.97
CA SER A 231 13.73 18.80 -21.03
C SER A 231 14.67 19.62 -21.90
N ALA A 232 14.16 20.16 -22.99
CA ALA A 232 14.93 21.02 -23.84
C ALA A 232 14.61 22.48 -23.51
N ILE A 233 15.64 23.31 -23.44
CA ILE A 233 15.50 24.76 -23.38
C ILE A 233 15.71 25.28 -24.80
N VAL A 234 14.68 25.89 -25.35
CA VAL A 234 14.74 26.54 -26.67
C VAL A 234 14.80 28.06 -26.46
N GLU A 235 15.95 28.62 -26.71
CA GLU A 235 16.14 30.06 -26.68
C GLU A 235 15.82 30.63 -28.09
N ILE A 236 14.88 31.55 -28.18
CA ILE A 236 14.50 32.24 -29.43
C ILE A 236 15.02 33.67 -29.33
N ALA A 237 15.91 34.06 -30.18
CA ALA A 237 16.38 35.42 -30.31
C ALA A 237 15.53 36.18 -31.34
N GLY A 238 15.04 37.37 -30.99
CA GLY A 238 14.30 38.24 -31.91
C GLY A 238 13.82 39.51 -31.24
N ASP A 239 13.75 40.58 -32.00
CA ASP A 239 13.17 41.84 -31.55
C ASP A 239 11.65 41.77 -31.74
N MET A 240 10.98 41.06 -30.84
CA MET A 240 9.54 40.81 -30.89
C MET A 240 8.82 41.54 -29.78
N GLY A 241 7.66 42.09 -30.12
CA GLY A 241 6.75 42.63 -29.08
C GLY A 241 6.23 41.51 -28.15
N GLU A 242 5.88 41.87 -26.92
CA GLU A 242 5.45 40.90 -25.89
C GLU A 242 4.27 40.03 -26.34
N GLU A 243 3.35 40.58 -27.15
CA GLU A 243 2.19 39.84 -27.68
C GLU A 243 2.57 38.86 -28.78
N GLU A 244 3.58 39.17 -29.62
CA GLU A 244 4.10 38.27 -30.64
C GLU A 244 4.89 37.14 -30.01
N ALA A 245 5.69 37.42 -28.99
CA ALA A 245 6.41 36.43 -28.21
C ALA A 245 5.46 35.42 -27.54
N LYS A 246 4.36 35.90 -26.92
CA LYS A 246 3.32 35.04 -26.34
C LYS A 246 2.63 34.17 -27.39
N LYS A 247 2.31 34.69 -28.57
CA LYS A 247 1.71 33.92 -29.65
C LYS A 247 2.66 32.81 -30.18
N LEU A 248 3.94 33.14 -30.31
CA LEU A 248 4.96 32.20 -30.78
C LEU A 248 5.18 31.07 -29.77
N VAL A 249 5.29 31.41 -28.50
CA VAL A 249 5.40 30.41 -27.41
C VAL A 249 4.16 29.52 -27.36
N HIS A 250 2.96 30.09 -27.49
CA HIS A 250 1.71 29.33 -27.49
C HIS A 250 1.61 28.41 -28.72
N ALA A 251 1.99 28.87 -29.91
CA ALA A 251 2.01 28.04 -31.14
C ALA A 251 3.05 26.93 -31.05
N ALA A 252 4.22 27.22 -30.48
CA ALA A 252 5.25 26.22 -30.22
C ALA A 252 4.79 25.19 -29.18
N GLN A 253 4.14 25.63 -28.09
CA GLN A 253 3.54 24.71 -27.10
C GLN A 253 2.49 23.81 -27.72
N GLN A 254 1.58 24.33 -28.56
CA GLN A 254 0.60 23.49 -29.27
C GLN A 254 1.22 22.48 -30.21
N LYS A 255 2.31 22.83 -30.87
CA LYS A 255 2.97 21.95 -31.84
C LYS A 255 3.89 20.90 -31.23
N PHE A 256 4.52 21.22 -30.10
CA PHE A 256 5.54 20.37 -29.46
C PHE A 256 5.09 19.76 -28.11
N VAL A 257 3.95 20.17 -27.55
CA VAL A 257 3.42 19.74 -26.23
C VAL A 257 2.00 19.15 -26.36
N GLY A 258 1.52 18.79 -27.55
CA GLY A 258 0.21 18.16 -27.77
C GLY A 258 0.17 16.68 -27.41
N GLU A 259 -1.05 16.08 -27.40
CA GLU A 259 -1.27 14.63 -27.18
C GLU A 259 -0.40 13.82 -28.12
N GLY A 260 0.64 13.18 -27.56
CA GLY A 260 1.66 12.41 -28.29
C GLY A 260 3.09 13.00 -28.26
N ASN A 261 3.28 14.27 -27.86
CA ASN A 261 4.60 14.90 -27.70
C ASN A 261 4.82 15.25 -26.22
N ASN A 262 5.33 14.32 -25.45
CA ASN A 262 5.39 14.41 -23.99
C ASN A 262 6.67 15.03 -23.42
N GLY A 263 7.40 15.85 -24.16
CA GLY A 263 8.61 16.53 -23.68
C GLY A 263 8.26 17.87 -23.01
N LYS A 264 8.81 18.15 -21.82
CA LYS A 264 8.78 19.50 -21.24
C LYS A 264 9.81 20.36 -21.95
N ILE A 265 9.35 21.28 -22.81
CA ILE A 265 10.22 22.25 -23.47
C ILE A 265 9.99 23.59 -22.82
N MET A 266 11.07 24.22 -22.36
CA MET A 266 11.08 25.59 -21.85
C MET A 266 11.46 26.53 -23.01
N PHE A 267 10.60 27.49 -23.30
CA PHE A 267 10.88 28.52 -24.30
C PHE A 267 11.34 29.80 -23.59
N ILE A 268 12.48 30.34 -24.01
CA ILE A 268 13.00 31.62 -23.53
C ILE A 268 13.09 32.55 -24.75
N VAL A 269 12.39 33.66 -24.72
CA VAL A 269 12.49 34.71 -25.75
C VAL A 269 13.43 35.80 -25.24
N LYS A 270 14.52 36.04 -25.96
CA LYS A 270 15.47 37.10 -25.66
C LYS A 270 15.22 38.26 -26.61
N ASN A 271 14.86 39.41 -26.09
CA ASN A 271 14.71 40.65 -26.86
C ASN A 271 16.07 41.39 -26.92
N GLY A 272 16.44 41.84 -28.10
CA GLY A 272 17.55 42.77 -28.32
C GLY A 272 18.95 42.17 -28.43
N ASP A 273 19.11 40.86 -28.55
CA ASP A 273 20.43 40.27 -28.77
C ASP A 273 20.44 39.46 -30.11
N THR A 274 21.49 39.69 -30.88
CA THR A 274 21.69 39.02 -32.20
C THR A 274 22.29 37.59 -32.04
N ALA A 275 22.26 37.02 -30.87
CA ALA A 275 22.74 35.67 -30.63
C ALA A 275 21.83 34.64 -31.30
N PRO A 276 22.38 33.63 -31.98
CA PRO A 276 21.58 32.60 -32.64
C PRO A 276 20.75 31.82 -31.61
N ALA A 277 19.57 31.38 -32.01
CA ALA A 277 18.72 30.51 -31.21
C ALA A 277 19.54 29.28 -30.77
N ASN A 278 19.54 29.02 -29.49
CA ASN A 278 20.23 27.89 -28.92
C ASN A 278 19.25 26.86 -28.37
N VAL A 279 19.49 25.59 -28.63
CA VAL A 279 18.71 24.49 -28.09
C VAL A 279 19.61 23.70 -27.15
N SER A 280 19.39 23.87 -25.88
CA SER A 280 20.10 23.12 -24.84
C SER A 280 19.26 21.94 -24.41
N ILE A 281 19.73 20.71 -24.67
CA ILE A 281 19.11 19.50 -24.19
C ILE A 281 19.66 19.19 -22.81
N ILE A 282 18.83 19.17 -21.81
CA ILE A 282 19.21 18.73 -20.46
C ILE A 282 19.24 17.20 -20.48
N LYS A 283 20.44 16.62 -20.54
CA LYS A 283 20.63 15.18 -20.40
C LYS A 283 20.34 14.75 -18.97
N ASP A 284 19.49 13.77 -18.81
CA ASP A 284 19.29 13.10 -17.52
C ASP A 284 20.36 12.01 -17.38
N ASP A 285 21.49 12.34 -16.79
CA ASP A 285 22.62 11.41 -16.59
C ASP A 285 22.36 10.34 -15.51
N GLN A 286 21.10 10.26 -15.01
CA GLN A 286 20.75 9.40 -13.87
C GLN A 286 20.10 8.05 -14.24
N GLU A 287 19.99 7.70 -15.52
CA GLU A 287 19.30 6.45 -15.90
C GLU A 287 19.93 5.19 -15.31
N GLY A 288 21.25 5.12 -15.24
CA GLY A 288 21.95 3.99 -14.63
C GLY A 288 21.74 3.86 -13.14
N SER A 289 21.64 4.98 -12.42
CA SER A 289 21.47 4.97 -10.97
C SER A 289 20.09 4.47 -10.51
N TRP A 290 19.04 4.68 -11.30
CA TRP A 290 17.69 4.20 -10.99
C TRP A 290 17.54 2.70 -11.17
N ILE A 291 18.19 2.11 -12.17
CA ILE A 291 18.22 0.66 -12.38
C ILE A 291 18.95 -0.03 -11.23
N ASP A 292 20.08 0.55 -10.80
CA ASP A 292 20.84 0.04 -9.66
C ASP A 292 20.05 0.20 -8.36
N LEU A 293 19.37 1.33 -8.15
CA LEU A 293 18.52 1.54 -7.00
C LEU A 293 17.39 0.50 -6.94
N GLN A 294 16.71 0.23 -8.05
CA GLN A 294 15.67 -0.79 -8.11
C GLN A 294 16.23 -2.16 -7.75
N ARG A 295 17.36 -2.55 -8.33
CA ARG A 295 18.01 -3.82 -8.06
C ARG A 295 18.39 -3.98 -6.59
N ILE A 296 18.96 -2.95 -5.98
CA ILE A 296 19.32 -2.95 -4.55
C ILE A 296 18.08 -3.03 -3.68
N THR A 297 17.02 -2.29 -4.04
CA THR A 297 15.74 -2.30 -3.35
C THR A 297 15.11 -3.69 -3.36
N ASP A 298 15.05 -4.34 -4.53
CA ASP A 298 14.53 -5.70 -4.68
C ASP A 298 15.32 -6.70 -3.83
N GLN A 299 16.66 -6.61 -3.85
CA GLN A 299 17.52 -7.47 -3.05
C GLN A 299 17.29 -7.27 -1.54
N ASN A 300 17.15 -6.04 -1.09
CA ASN A 300 16.91 -5.74 0.32
C ASN A 300 15.53 -6.26 0.78
N ILE A 301 14.50 -6.12 -0.05
CA ILE A 301 13.17 -6.67 0.22
C ILE A 301 13.25 -8.20 0.38
N VAL A 302 13.86 -8.88 -0.59
CA VAL A 302 13.96 -10.36 -0.57
C VAL A 302 14.80 -10.84 0.61
N THR A 303 15.91 -10.14 0.93
CA THR A 303 16.77 -10.45 2.08
C THR A 303 16.02 -10.29 3.40
N ALA A 304 15.27 -9.21 3.57
CA ALA A 304 14.46 -8.97 4.78
C ALA A 304 13.38 -10.04 4.97
N HIS A 305 12.82 -10.53 3.89
CA HIS A 305 11.91 -11.67 3.91
C HIS A 305 12.59 -13.02 4.19
N ARG A 306 13.92 -13.07 4.30
CA ARG A 306 14.69 -14.32 4.40
C ARG A 306 14.32 -15.30 3.28
N TRP A 307 14.14 -14.77 2.07
CA TRP A 307 13.66 -15.53 0.92
C TRP A 307 14.75 -15.67 -0.14
N GLN A 308 14.68 -16.76 -0.92
CA GLN A 308 15.62 -16.99 -2.01
C GLN A 308 15.25 -16.14 -3.24
N PRO A 309 16.19 -15.33 -3.80
CA PRO A 309 15.93 -14.50 -4.97
C PRO A 309 15.43 -15.30 -6.18
N SER A 310 15.95 -16.50 -6.40
CA SER A 310 15.54 -17.41 -7.48
C SER A 310 14.06 -17.80 -7.41
N LEU A 311 13.52 -17.92 -6.21
CA LEU A 311 12.11 -18.26 -6.00
C LEU A 311 11.18 -17.06 -6.11
N SER A 312 11.69 -15.82 -6.05
CA SER A 312 10.90 -14.60 -6.24
C SER A 312 10.75 -14.16 -7.69
N GLY A 313 11.34 -14.90 -8.64
CA GLY A 313 11.34 -14.53 -10.06
C GLY A 313 12.37 -13.46 -10.42
N LEU A 314 13.23 -13.06 -9.47
CA LEU A 314 14.34 -12.16 -9.74
C LEU A 314 15.45 -12.92 -10.48
N VAL A 315 15.76 -12.47 -11.69
CA VAL A 315 16.85 -13.05 -12.49
C VAL A 315 18.14 -12.37 -12.11
N SER A 316 19.08 -13.11 -11.48
CA SER A 316 20.45 -12.61 -11.33
C SER A 316 21.17 -12.69 -12.67
N SER A 317 21.59 -11.53 -13.20
CA SER A 317 22.39 -11.47 -14.42
C SER A 317 23.68 -12.29 -14.23
N GLY A 318 23.84 -13.38 -14.99
CA GLY A 318 25.10 -14.14 -15.10
C GLY A 318 25.09 -15.59 -14.59
N LYS A 319 24.01 -16.06 -13.98
CA LYS A 319 23.87 -17.50 -13.66
C LYS A 319 22.48 -17.97 -14.07
N MET A 320 22.44 -18.89 -15.01
CA MET A 320 21.26 -19.73 -15.23
C MET A 320 21.10 -20.55 -13.95
N ASN A 321 20.22 -20.13 -13.06
CA ASN A 321 20.02 -20.75 -11.77
C ASN A 321 19.49 -22.16 -11.93
N ASN A 322 20.26 -23.12 -11.46
CA ASN A 322 19.85 -24.51 -11.35
C ASN A 322 18.92 -24.61 -10.11
N THR A 323 17.66 -24.21 -10.30
CA THR A 323 16.61 -24.17 -9.26
C THR A 323 16.29 -25.58 -8.71
N GLY A 324 16.79 -26.64 -9.31
CA GLY A 324 16.52 -28.02 -8.91
C GLY A 324 17.27 -28.50 -7.66
N SER A 325 18.26 -27.77 -7.17
CA SER A 325 19.07 -28.16 -6.01
C SER A 325 18.80 -27.32 -4.74
N GLU A 326 17.89 -26.35 -4.79
CA GLU A 326 17.63 -25.41 -3.68
C GLU A 326 16.25 -25.60 -3.00
N ILE A 327 15.46 -26.62 -3.41
CA ILE A 327 14.16 -26.96 -2.81
C ILE A 327 14.30 -28.22 -1.95
#